data_8e63d113e5496961bdf0a55233dcdd8c
#
_entry.id   8e63d113e5496961bdf0a55233dcdd8c
#
_cell.length_a   1.000
_cell.length_b   1.000
_cell.length_c   1.000
_cell.angle_alpha   90.00
_cell.angle_beta   90.00
_cell.angle_gamma   90.00
#
_symmetry.space_group_name_H-M   'P 1'
#
loop_
_entity.id
_entity.type
_entity.pdbx_description
1 polymer ?
#
loop_
_entity_poly.entity_id
_entity_poly.type
_entity_poly.pdbx_seq_one_letter_code
_entity_poly.pdbx_strand_id
1 'polypeptide(L)'
;MKYRQIVFDIDGTLIDSEQPILHSLQEVLLHVTGRKYPLEDLTFCFGITGEDTLKRLDIQDIPAAMELWFDILRQHESEMVLYGEIEELITHLKKAGYGLGIITSKPRILFEQDFGKFHISRYFHPVVCADDTVEHKPASGPLLKYMELSGAEKEEILYIGDSVYDSKCAENAGVDFALAVWGSHTKTTPANYYLKNPLDLLSVL
;
A
#
# COMPACT_ATOMS: atom_id res chain seq x y z
N MET A 1 12.33 23.20 3.29
CA MET A 1 11.85 21.83 3.49
C MET A 1 12.56 20.94 2.48
N LYS A 2 13.08 19.78 2.92
CA LYS A 2 13.74 18.82 2.01
C LYS A 2 12.69 18.16 1.11
N TYR A 3 11.61 17.66 1.70
CA TYR A 3 10.53 17.01 0.99
C TYR A 3 9.38 17.98 0.72
N ARG A 4 8.74 17.87 -0.44
CA ARG A 4 7.54 18.62 -0.84
C ARG A 4 6.36 17.71 -1.11
N GLN A 5 6.64 16.43 -1.42
CA GLN A 5 5.68 15.41 -1.71
C GLN A 5 5.83 14.28 -0.68
N ILE A 6 4.75 13.97 0.01
CA ILE A 6 4.66 12.86 0.95
C ILE A 6 3.74 11.83 0.33
N VAL A 7 4.32 10.70 -0.03
CA VAL A 7 3.64 9.65 -0.79
C VAL A 7 3.46 8.43 0.10
N PHE A 8 2.28 7.87 0.13
CA PHE A 8 1.93 6.75 1.01
C PHE A 8 1.53 5.51 0.22
N ASP A 9 1.89 4.34 0.72
CA ASP A 9 1.14 3.13 0.47
C ASP A 9 -0.17 3.14 1.26
N ILE A 10 -1.05 2.18 1.03
CA ILE A 10 -2.36 2.09 1.68
C ILE A 10 -2.39 1.00 2.73
N ASP A 11 -2.31 -0.27 2.29
CA ASP A 11 -2.47 -1.45 3.15
C ASP A 11 -1.29 -1.60 4.10
N GLY A 12 -1.53 -1.68 5.42
CA GLY A 12 -0.45 -1.68 6.40
C GLY A 12 0.17 -0.30 6.67
N THR A 13 -0.19 0.73 5.90
CA THR A 13 0.36 2.09 6.05
C THR A 13 -0.70 3.10 6.47
N LEU A 14 -1.73 3.31 5.66
CA LEU A 14 -2.84 4.21 5.98
C LEU A 14 -4.00 3.46 6.63
N ILE A 15 -4.29 2.23 6.17
CA ILE A 15 -5.38 1.41 6.70
C ILE A 15 -4.85 0.10 7.27
N ASP A 16 -5.49 -0.33 8.37
CA ASP A 16 -5.37 -1.70 8.88
C ASP A 16 -6.33 -2.58 8.09
N SER A 17 -5.77 -3.35 7.18
CA SER A 17 -6.45 -4.27 6.27
C SER A 17 -5.90 -5.70 6.36
N GLU A 18 -5.02 -5.97 7.32
CA GLU A 18 -4.31 -7.26 7.43
C GLU A 18 -5.27 -8.43 7.52
N GLN A 19 -6.15 -8.42 8.53
CA GLN A 19 -7.07 -9.55 8.74
C GLN A 19 -8.07 -9.73 7.59
N PRO A 20 -8.73 -8.67 7.08
CA PRO A 20 -9.56 -8.75 5.87
C PRO A 20 -8.87 -9.40 4.68
N ILE A 21 -7.64 -8.98 4.37
CA ILE A 21 -6.89 -9.52 3.23
C ILE A 21 -6.53 -10.99 3.45
N LEU A 22 -6.00 -11.35 4.62
CA LEU A 22 -5.59 -12.73 4.90
C LEU A 22 -6.77 -13.70 4.93
N HIS A 23 -7.87 -13.33 5.58
CA HIS A 23 -9.06 -14.17 5.65
C HIS A 23 -9.69 -14.36 4.27
N SER A 24 -9.86 -13.29 3.50
CA SER A 24 -10.41 -13.38 2.15
C SER A 24 -9.53 -14.21 1.23
N LEU A 25 -8.19 -14.05 1.27
CA LEU A 25 -7.28 -14.88 0.49
C LEU A 25 -7.35 -16.36 0.90
N GLN A 26 -7.39 -16.65 2.22
CA GLN A 26 -7.55 -18.02 2.72
C GLN A 26 -8.85 -18.66 2.21
N GLU A 27 -9.94 -17.92 2.18
CA GLU A 27 -11.23 -18.40 1.69
C GLU A 27 -11.20 -18.66 0.19
N VAL A 28 -10.64 -17.75 -0.61
CA VAL A 28 -10.42 -17.98 -2.05
C VAL A 28 -9.62 -19.27 -2.29
N LEU A 29 -8.49 -19.43 -1.58
CA LEU A 29 -7.66 -20.63 -1.74
C LEU A 29 -8.38 -21.91 -1.37
N LEU A 30 -9.23 -21.88 -0.33
CA LEU A 30 -10.06 -23.02 0.02
C LEU A 30 -11.03 -23.37 -1.10
N HIS A 31 -11.65 -22.37 -1.75
CA HIS A 31 -12.57 -22.58 -2.87
C HIS A 31 -11.86 -23.15 -4.12
N VAL A 32 -10.72 -22.54 -4.52
CA VAL A 32 -10.06 -22.90 -5.80
C VAL A 32 -9.15 -24.11 -5.69
N THR A 33 -8.63 -24.45 -4.51
CA THR A 33 -7.68 -25.55 -4.31
C THR A 33 -8.22 -26.67 -3.42
N GLY A 34 -9.30 -26.45 -2.69
CA GLY A 34 -9.81 -27.36 -1.66
C GLY A 34 -8.93 -27.45 -0.40
N ARG A 35 -7.90 -26.60 -0.26
CA ARG A 35 -6.94 -26.63 0.85
C ARG A 35 -7.05 -25.36 1.68
N LYS A 36 -7.01 -25.52 3.00
CA LYS A 36 -6.91 -24.40 3.94
C LYS A 36 -5.43 -24.12 4.24
N TYR A 37 -4.98 -22.92 3.95
CA TYR A 37 -3.62 -22.44 4.23
C TYR A 37 -3.60 -21.74 5.59
N PRO A 38 -2.54 -21.91 6.42
CA PRO A 38 -2.33 -21.08 7.61
C PRO A 38 -2.20 -19.61 7.23
N LEU A 39 -2.74 -18.69 8.03
CA LEU A 39 -2.67 -17.25 7.73
C LEU A 39 -1.22 -16.75 7.71
N GLU A 40 -0.37 -17.28 8.57
CA GLU A 40 1.05 -16.96 8.62
C GLU A 40 1.80 -17.25 7.33
N ASP A 41 1.38 -18.28 6.58
CA ASP A 41 1.97 -18.63 5.28
C ASP A 41 1.52 -17.70 4.16
N LEU A 42 0.48 -16.90 4.37
CA LEU A 42 -0.09 -15.98 3.38
C LEU A 42 0.42 -14.54 3.51
N THR A 43 1.14 -14.20 4.57
CA THR A 43 1.63 -12.84 4.85
C THR A 43 2.53 -12.25 3.75
N PHE A 44 3.09 -13.09 2.88
CA PHE A 44 3.88 -12.65 1.72
C PHE A 44 3.08 -11.84 0.68
N CYS A 45 1.74 -11.86 0.77
CA CYS A 45 0.87 -11.11 -0.16
C CYS A 45 0.92 -9.60 0.05
N PHE A 46 1.37 -9.14 1.23
CA PHE A 46 1.43 -7.71 1.52
C PHE A 46 2.49 -6.99 0.69
N GLY A 47 2.07 -5.91 0.05
CA GLY A 47 2.92 -5.05 -0.77
C GLY A 47 3.05 -5.47 -2.24
N ILE A 48 2.52 -6.63 -2.66
CA ILE A 48 2.46 -7.08 -4.06
C ILE A 48 1.02 -7.06 -4.59
N THR A 49 0.87 -7.22 -5.92
CA THR A 49 -0.46 -7.29 -6.54
C THR A 49 -1.17 -8.61 -6.21
N GLY A 50 -2.50 -8.61 -6.27
CA GLY A 50 -3.29 -9.82 -6.11
C GLY A 50 -2.94 -10.88 -7.17
N GLU A 51 -2.70 -10.46 -8.42
CA GLU A 51 -2.25 -11.37 -9.48
C GLU A 51 -0.91 -12.03 -9.15
N ASP A 52 0.07 -11.28 -8.67
CA ASP A 52 1.37 -11.83 -8.30
C ASP A 52 1.27 -12.75 -7.08
N THR A 53 0.35 -12.44 -6.16
CA THR A 53 0.02 -13.32 -5.03
C THR A 53 -0.50 -14.67 -5.53
N LEU A 54 -1.49 -14.66 -6.41
CA LEU A 54 -2.08 -15.89 -6.96
C LEU A 54 -1.10 -16.68 -7.85
N LYS A 55 -0.24 -15.97 -8.61
CA LYS A 55 0.84 -16.61 -9.38
C LYS A 55 1.82 -17.39 -8.47
N ARG A 56 2.21 -16.78 -7.33
CA ARG A 56 3.10 -17.44 -6.35
C ARG A 56 2.47 -18.67 -5.69
N LEU A 57 1.16 -18.72 -5.67
CA LEU A 57 0.38 -19.85 -5.13
C LEU A 57 0.04 -20.89 -6.21
N ASP A 58 0.62 -20.76 -7.42
CA ASP A 58 0.40 -21.65 -8.56
C ASP A 58 -1.08 -21.79 -8.97
N ILE A 59 -1.89 -20.74 -8.75
CA ILE A 59 -3.29 -20.71 -9.18
C ILE A 59 -3.36 -20.59 -10.70
N GLN A 60 -4.10 -21.50 -11.34
CA GLN A 60 -4.15 -21.61 -12.79
C GLN A 60 -5.10 -20.60 -13.45
N ASP A 61 -6.30 -20.42 -12.88
CA ASP A 61 -7.30 -19.46 -13.38
C ASP A 61 -7.25 -18.20 -12.53
N ILE A 62 -6.23 -17.36 -12.79
CA ILE A 62 -6.02 -16.12 -12.05
C ILE A 62 -7.20 -15.14 -12.21
N PRO A 63 -7.77 -14.91 -13.42
CA PRO A 63 -8.91 -14.01 -13.55
C PRO A 63 -10.11 -14.42 -12.70
N ALA A 64 -10.51 -15.68 -12.73
CA ALA A 64 -11.62 -16.16 -11.92
C ALA A 64 -11.33 -16.10 -10.42
N ALA A 65 -10.10 -16.42 -10.01
CA ALA A 65 -9.68 -16.33 -8.60
C ALA A 65 -9.64 -14.86 -8.11
N MET A 66 -9.23 -13.91 -8.95
CA MET A 66 -9.26 -12.47 -8.62
C MET A 66 -10.69 -11.96 -8.46
N GLU A 67 -11.60 -12.33 -9.36
CA GLU A 67 -13.02 -11.96 -9.27
C GLU A 67 -13.62 -12.47 -7.94
N LEU A 68 -13.39 -13.76 -7.63
CA LEU A 68 -13.83 -14.36 -6.38
C LEU A 68 -13.21 -13.64 -5.17
N TRP A 69 -11.91 -13.29 -5.25
CA TRP A 69 -11.24 -12.58 -4.15
C TRP A 69 -11.85 -11.20 -3.91
N PHE A 70 -12.16 -10.46 -4.96
CA PHE A 70 -12.83 -9.16 -4.83
C PHE A 70 -14.20 -9.29 -4.19
N ASP A 71 -14.97 -10.31 -4.56
CA ASP A 71 -16.31 -10.54 -3.99
C ASP A 71 -16.25 -10.91 -2.50
N ILE A 72 -15.29 -11.74 -2.10
CA ILE A 72 -15.08 -12.12 -0.70
C ILE A 72 -14.54 -10.93 0.09
N LEU A 73 -13.51 -10.23 -0.41
CA LEU A 73 -12.90 -9.08 0.27
C LEU A 73 -13.92 -7.97 0.53
N ARG A 74 -14.85 -7.75 -0.40
CA ARG A 74 -15.95 -6.76 -0.23
C ARG A 74 -16.81 -7.06 0.99
N GLN A 75 -16.98 -8.32 1.39
CA GLN A 75 -17.74 -8.70 2.58
C GLN A 75 -17.03 -8.27 3.88
N HIS A 76 -15.72 -8.06 3.83
CA HIS A 76 -14.88 -7.62 4.94
C HIS A 76 -14.54 -6.11 4.91
N GLU A 77 -15.12 -5.35 3.98
CA GLU A 77 -14.81 -3.91 3.80
C GLU A 77 -15.01 -3.09 5.09
N SER A 78 -16.02 -3.44 5.90
CA SER A 78 -16.30 -2.74 7.16
C SER A 78 -15.24 -2.97 8.25
N GLU A 79 -14.40 -3.98 8.11
CA GLU A 79 -13.32 -4.29 9.04
C GLU A 79 -12.05 -3.48 8.75
N MET A 80 -11.95 -2.90 7.54
CA MET A 80 -10.83 -2.02 7.15
C MET A 80 -11.02 -0.64 7.77
N VAL A 81 -10.08 -0.25 8.63
CA VAL A 81 -10.11 1.02 9.36
C VAL A 81 -8.80 1.79 9.17
N LEU A 82 -8.85 3.11 9.32
CA LEU A 82 -7.61 3.91 9.36
C LEU A 82 -6.81 3.55 10.61
N TYR A 83 -5.48 3.47 10.47
CA TYR A 83 -4.63 3.43 11.66
C TYR A 83 -4.84 4.68 12.52
N GLY A 84 -4.67 4.52 13.83
CA GLY A 84 -4.71 5.66 14.75
C GLY A 84 -3.75 6.77 14.31
N GLU A 85 -4.10 8.03 14.58
CA GLU A 85 -3.31 9.24 14.24
C GLU A 85 -3.19 9.57 12.74
N ILE A 86 -3.61 8.70 11.82
CA ILE A 86 -3.51 8.95 10.36
C ILE A 86 -4.32 10.20 9.97
N GLU A 87 -5.55 10.35 10.44
CA GLU A 87 -6.37 11.54 10.11
C GLU A 87 -5.72 12.83 10.61
N GLU A 88 -5.14 12.78 11.82
CA GLU A 88 -4.44 13.91 12.42
C GLU A 88 -3.19 14.24 11.60
N LEU A 89 -2.36 13.24 11.28
CA LEU A 89 -1.18 13.39 10.44
C LEU A 89 -1.52 14.05 9.10
N ILE A 90 -2.48 13.49 8.35
CA ILE A 90 -2.86 13.99 7.03
C ILE A 90 -3.37 15.43 7.10
N THR A 91 -4.12 15.75 8.17
CA THR A 91 -4.59 17.12 8.42
C THR A 91 -3.42 18.09 8.65
N HIS A 92 -2.40 17.69 9.42
CA HIS A 92 -1.19 18.49 9.66
C HIS A 92 -0.40 18.71 8.38
N LEU A 93 -0.13 17.65 7.62
CA LEU A 93 0.62 17.73 6.36
C LEU A 93 -0.07 18.66 5.36
N LYS A 94 -1.40 18.54 5.23
CA LYS A 94 -2.18 19.39 4.36
C LYS A 94 -2.13 20.86 4.76
N LYS A 95 -2.26 21.18 6.05
CA LYS A 95 -2.14 22.54 6.59
C LYS A 95 -0.75 23.12 6.38
N ALA A 96 0.29 22.29 6.48
CA ALA A 96 1.68 22.68 6.27
C ALA A 96 2.03 22.87 4.76
N GLY A 97 1.12 22.52 3.83
CA GLY A 97 1.29 22.75 2.40
C GLY A 97 2.03 21.63 1.66
N TYR A 98 2.18 20.46 2.25
CA TYR A 98 2.74 19.30 1.53
C TYR A 98 1.78 18.80 0.46
N GLY A 99 2.34 18.39 -0.70
CA GLY A 99 1.64 17.55 -1.66
C GLY A 99 1.50 16.14 -1.09
N LEU A 100 0.32 15.55 -1.22
CA LEU A 100 0.02 14.20 -0.73
C LEU A 100 -0.31 13.29 -1.90
N GLY A 101 0.32 12.12 -1.97
CA GLY A 101 0.06 11.14 -3.00
C GLY A 101 -0.05 9.72 -2.48
N ILE A 102 -0.53 8.84 -3.34
CA ILE A 102 -0.67 7.40 -3.05
C ILE A 102 0.00 6.59 -4.15
N ILE A 103 0.66 5.52 -3.73
CA ILE A 103 1.12 4.43 -4.59
C ILE A 103 0.70 3.12 -3.95
N THR A 104 -0.19 2.38 -4.61
CA THR A 104 -0.73 1.12 -4.08
C THR A 104 -0.64 -0.02 -5.06
N SER A 105 -0.49 -1.25 -4.55
CA SER A 105 -0.58 -2.49 -5.33
C SER A 105 -2.04 -2.93 -5.60
N LYS A 106 -3.03 -2.17 -5.08
CA LYS A 106 -4.45 -2.38 -5.41
C LYS A 106 -4.78 -1.86 -6.81
N PRO A 107 -5.66 -2.53 -7.56
CA PRO A 107 -6.28 -1.93 -8.74
C PRO A 107 -7.21 -0.77 -8.33
N ARG A 108 -7.48 0.14 -9.27
CA ARG A 108 -8.26 1.36 -9.05
C ARG A 108 -9.62 1.10 -8.41
N ILE A 109 -10.29 0.06 -8.84
CA ILE A 109 -11.61 -0.30 -8.33
C ILE A 109 -11.58 -0.62 -6.82
N LEU A 110 -10.57 -1.33 -6.35
CA LEU A 110 -10.43 -1.65 -4.92
C LEU A 110 -9.94 -0.42 -4.12
N PHE A 111 -9.08 0.40 -4.70
CA PHE A 111 -8.71 1.68 -4.09
C PHE A 111 -9.93 2.53 -3.77
N GLU A 112 -10.84 2.70 -4.74
CA GLU A 112 -12.05 3.50 -4.57
C GLU A 112 -13.01 2.90 -3.54
N GLN A 113 -13.13 1.59 -3.49
CA GLN A 113 -13.96 0.89 -2.51
C GLN A 113 -13.38 0.95 -1.10
N ASP A 114 -12.12 0.56 -0.93
CA ASP A 114 -11.51 0.36 0.39
C ASP A 114 -11.08 1.67 1.05
N PHE A 115 -10.44 2.56 0.27
CA PHE A 115 -9.88 3.81 0.77
C PHE A 115 -10.72 5.04 0.42
N GLY A 116 -11.41 5.02 -0.72
CA GLY A 116 -12.25 6.13 -1.18
C GLY A 116 -13.37 6.51 -0.21
N LYS A 117 -13.82 5.58 0.64
CA LYS A 117 -14.83 5.82 1.69
C LYS A 117 -14.36 6.77 2.80
N PHE A 118 -13.05 6.87 3.05
CA PHE A 118 -12.50 7.75 4.07
C PHE A 118 -12.42 9.19 3.56
N HIS A 119 -12.87 10.15 4.38
CA HIS A 119 -12.93 11.56 3.96
C HIS A 119 -11.55 12.15 3.61
N ILE A 120 -10.46 11.57 4.13
CA ILE A 120 -9.09 12.00 3.85
C ILE A 120 -8.63 11.64 2.44
N SER A 121 -9.29 10.68 1.76
CA SER A 121 -8.90 10.22 0.41
C SER A 121 -8.82 11.37 -0.60
N ARG A 122 -9.69 12.38 -0.47
CA ARG A 122 -9.74 13.58 -1.31
C ARG A 122 -8.50 14.47 -1.26
N TYR A 123 -7.61 14.26 -0.27
CA TYR A 123 -6.39 15.06 -0.14
C TYR A 123 -5.23 14.52 -0.94
N PHE A 124 -5.35 13.29 -1.45
CA PHE A 124 -4.28 12.61 -2.16
C PHE A 124 -4.42 12.79 -3.67
N HIS A 125 -3.42 13.41 -4.26
CA HIS A 125 -3.30 13.56 -5.71
C HIS A 125 -1.84 13.85 -6.09
N PRO A 126 -1.25 13.09 -7.06
CA PRO A 126 -1.85 11.96 -7.78
C PRO A 126 -1.96 10.67 -6.97
N VAL A 127 -2.76 9.73 -7.47
CA VAL A 127 -2.90 8.36 -6.99
C VAL A 127 -2.48 7.41 -8.10
N VAL A 128 -1.50 6.55 -7.81
CA VAL A 128 -1.01 5.50 -8.72
C VAL A 128 -1.47 4.15 -8.17
N CYS A 129 -2.29 3.45 -8.93
CA CYS A 129 -2.79 2.11 -8.65
C CYS A 129 -2.05 1.06 -9.50
N ALA A 130 -2.28 -0.23 -9.22
CA ALA A 130 -1.64 -1.31 -9.96
C ALA A 130 -1.90 -1.24 -11.47
N ASP A 131 -3.11 -0.88 -11.87
CA ASP A 131 -3.54 -0.76 -13.26
C ASP A 131 -3.02 0.48 -14.00
N ASP A 132 -2.34 1.41 -13.31
CA ASP A 132 -1.72 2.58 -13.93
C ASP A 132 -0.29 2.31 -14.44
N THR A 133 0.31 1.15 -14.12
CA THR A 133 1.69 0.80 -14.49
C THR A 133 1.82 -0.64 -14.95
N VAL A 134 2.76 -0.90 -15.86
CA VAL A 134 3.07 -2.26 -16.34
C VAL A 134 3.93 -3.01 -15.32
N GLU A 135 4.89 -2.31 -14.70
CA GLU A 135 5.73 -2.85 -13.66
C GLU A 135 5.20 -2.42 -12.29
N HIS A 136 5.12 -3.37 -11.36
CA HIS A 136 4.63 -3.15 -10.01
C HIS A 136 5.77 -3.17 -8.99
N LYS A 137 5.49 -2.80 -7.74
CA LYS A 137 6.42 -3.01 -6.62
C LYS A 137 6.93 -4.46 -6.63
N PRO A 138 8.23 -4.70 -6.53
CA PRO A 138 9.30 -3.80 -6.08
C PRO A 138 9.99 -2.99 -7.19
N ALA A 139 9.55 -3.04 -8.46
CA ALA A 139 10.12 -2.22 -9.52
C ALA A 139 9.84 -0.72 -9.28
N SER A 140 10.64 0.15 -9.92
CA SER A 140 10.50 1.61 -9.79
C SER A 140 9.30 2.21 -10.51
N GLY A 141 8.65 1.45 -11.40
CA GLY A 141 7.57 1.92 -12.27
C GLY A 141 6.50 2.77 -11.57
N PRO A 142 5.94 2.35 -10.42
CA PRO A 142 4.93 3.14 -9.72
C PRO A 142 5.43 4.51 -9.25
N LEU A 143 6.66 4.61 -8.72
CA LEU A 143 7.26 5.88 -8.30
C LEU A 143 7.62 6.77 -9.49
N LEU A 144 8.13 6.19 -10.58
CA LEU A 144 8.39 6.93 -11.82
C LEU A 144 7.09 7.50 -12.40
N LYS A 145 6.00 6.72 -12.37
CA LYS A 145 4.66 7.19 -12.77
C LYS A 145 4.16 8.32 -11.88
N TYR A 146 4.38 8.20 -10.56
CA TYR A 146 4.03 9.28 -9.63
C TYR A 146 4.80 10.57 -9.95
N MET A 147 6.11 10.50 -10.19
CA MET A 147 6.93 11.65 -10.59
C MET A 147 6.45 12.28 -11.89
N GLU A 148 6.12 11.47 -12.89
CA GLU A 148 5.52 11.95 -14.16
C GLU A 148 4.24 12.77 -13.92
N LEU A 149 3.33 12.27 -13.07
CA LEU A 149 2.04 12.88 -12.81
C LEU A 149 2.10 14.12 -11.90
N SER A 150 3.01 14.10 -10.91
CA SER A 150 3.16 15.19 -9.94
C SER A 150 4.10 16.30 -10.41
N GLY A 151 5.00 16.01 -11.36
CA GLY A 151 6.10 16.87 -11.75
C GLY A 151 7.19 17.04 -10.69
N ALA A 152 7.18 16.21 -9.65
CA ALA A 152 8.15 16.28 -8.55
C ALA A 152 9.45 15.53 -8.91
N GLU A 153 10.59 16.09 -8.48
CA GLU A 153 11.88 15.40 -8.55
C GLU A 153 12.00 14.40 -7.39
N LYS A 154 12.80 13.34 -7.58
CA LYS A 154 12.94 12.25 -6.60
C LYS A 154 13.42 12.73 -5.21
N GLU A 155 14.27 13.77 -5.18
CA GLU A 155 14.79 14.36 -3.95
C GLU A 155 13.74 15.13 -3.14
N GLU A 156 12.61 15.49 -3.77
CA GLU A 156 11.49 16.18 -3.14
C GLU A 156 10.45 15.23 -2.56
N ILE A 157 10.60 13.92 -2.80
CA ILE A 157 9.63 12.87 -2.41
C ILE A 157 10.16 12.13 -1.18
N LEU A 158 9.27 11.92 -0.20
CA LEU A 158 9.41 10.89 0.82
C LEU A 158 8.30 9.86 0.63
N TYR A 159 8.66 8.60 0.39
CA TYR A 159 7.71 7.51 0.25
C TYR A 159 7.58 6.75 1.58
N ILE A 160 6.34 6.54 2.04
CA ILE A 160 6.01 5.84 3.27
C ILE A 160 5.28 4.54 2.93
N GLY A 161 5.78 3.43 3.43
CA GLY A 161 5.20 2.10 3.25
C GLY A 161 5.61 1.17 4.39
N ASP A 162 5.00 0.00 4.48
CA ASP A 162 5.22 -0.98 5.54
C ASP A 162 6.02 -2.20 5.09
N SER A 163 6.17 -2.40 3.77
CA SER A 163 6.70 -3.64 3.19
C SER A 163 8.13 -3.53 2.64
N VAL A 164 8.78 -4.66 2.49
CA VAL A 164 10.07 -4.76 1.77
C VAL A 164 9.92 -4.39 0.28
N TYR A 165 8.73 -4.54 -0.28
CA TYR A 165 8.46 -4.20 -1.69
C TYR A 165 8.39 -2.69 -1.89
N ASP A 166 7.86 -1.94 -0.91
CA ASP A 166 7.89 -0.48 -0.89
C ASP A 166 9.31 0.05 -0.80
N SER A 167 10.08 -0.50 0.15
CA SER A 167 11.49 -0.15 0.34
C SER A 167 12.30 -0.34 -0.95
N LYS A 168 12.15 -1.49 -1.61
CA LYS A 168 12.85 -1.78 -2.87
C LYS A 168 12.36 -0.91 -4.03
N CYS A 169 11.06 -0.60 -4.08
CA CYS A 169 10.52 0.31 -5.08
C CYS A 169 11.15 1.71 -4.93
N ALA A 170 11.25 2.20 -3.70
CA ALA A 170 11.90 3.47 -3.39
C ALA A 170 13.41 3.45 -3.75
N GLU A 171 14.13 2.41 -3.34
CA GLU A 171 15.54 2.21 -3.67
C GLU A 171 15.77 2.23 -5.20
N ASN A 172 14.98 1.46 -5.95
CA ASN A 172 15.06 1.36 -7.40
C ASN A 172 14.73 2.69 -8.12
N ALA A 173 13.88 3.52 -7.51
CA ALA A 173 13.56 4.86 -8.03
C ALA A 173 14.53 5.96 -7.55
N GLY A 174 15.37 5.66 -6.56
CA GLY A 174 16.27 6.62 -5.92
C GLY A 174 15.54 7.64 -5.04
N VAL A 175 14.41 7.24 -4.45
CA VAL A 175 13.56 8.04 -3.57
C VAL A 175 13.82 7.66 -2.11
N ASP A 176 13.83 8.64 -1.19
CA ASP A 176 13.93 8.36 0.24
C ASP A 176 12.68 7.63 0.75
N PHE A 177 12.91 6.65 1.62
CA PHE A 177 11.88 5.78 2.16
C PHE A 177 11.77 5.87 3.68
N ALA A 178 10.54 5.92 4.19
CA ALA A 178 10.22 5.79 5.60
C ALA A 178 9.38 4.53 5.85
N LEU A 179 9.86 3.65 6.71
CA LEU A 179 9.14 2.44 7.09
C LEU A 179 8.05 2.76 8.11
N ALA A 180 6.81 2.44 7.78
CA ALA A 180 5.66 2.44 8.69
C ALA A 180 5.72 1.19 9.59
N VAL A 181 6.44 1.31 10.73
CA VAL A 181 6.70 0.15 11.61
C VAL A 181 5.42 -0.40 12.23
N TRP A 182 4.37 0.42 12.35
CA TRP A 182 3.08 0.03 12.94
C TRP A 182 2.33 -1.04 12.13
N GLY A 183 2.52 -1.11 10.80
CA GLY A 183 1.92 -2.13 9.95
C GLY A 183 2.92 -3.14 9.39
N SER A 184 4.22 -2.95 9.65
CA SER A 184 5.25 -3.79 9.03
C SER A 184 5.43 -5.15 9.71
N HIS A 185 5.40 -6.21 8.91
CA HIS A 185 5.71 -7.57 9.34
C HIS A 185 7.19 -7.80 9.58
N THR A 186 8.09 -6.95 9.03
CA THR A 186 9.54 -7.09 9.21
C THR A 186 10.17 -5.77 9.65
N LYS A 187 10.81 -5.80 10.83
CA LYS A 187 11.52 -4.64 11.38
C LYS A 187 12.92 -4.42 10.76
N THR A 188 13.33 -5.32 9.86
CA THR A 188 14.65 -5.30 9.20
C THR A 188 14.61 -4.76 7.78
N THR A 189 13.45 -4.29 7.32
CA THR A 189 13.30 -3.62 6.01
C THR A 189 14.19 -2.38 5.96
N PRO A 190 15.10 -2.25 4.97
CA PRO A 190 15.96 -1.07 4.85
C PRO A 190 15.13 0.20 4.64
N ALA A 191 15.43 1.26 5.37
CA ALA A 191 14.74 2.55 5.27
C ALA A 191 15.65 3.70 5.70
N ASN A 192 15.41 4.91 5.17
CA ASN A 192 16.05 6.12 5.65
C ASN A 192 15.52 6.53 7.04
N TYR A 193 14.24 6.23 7.29
CA TYR A 193 13.57 6.55 8.54
C TYR A 193 12.68 5.37 9.00
N TYR A 194 12.57 5.20 10.32
CA TYR A 194 11.73 4.19 10.95
C TYR A 194 10.69 4.88 11.84
N LEU A 195 9.44 4.88 11.41
CA LEU A 195 8.34 5.56 12.08
C LEU A 195 7.58 4.53 12.92
N LYS A 196 7.59 4.67 14.24
CA LYS A 196 6.87 3.76 15.14
C LYS A 196 5.38 4.05 15.18
N ASN A 197 5.02 5.33 15.04
CA ASN A 197 3.65 5.83 14.99
C ASN A 197 3.51 6.82 13.82
N PRO A 198 2.30 7.03 13.29
CA PRO A 198 2.10 7.95 12.18
C PRO A 198 2.63 9.37 12.44
N LEU A 199 2.41 9.95 13.64
CA LEU A 199 2.85 11.30 13.96
C LEU A 199 4.38 11.45 14.07
N ASP A 200 5.15 10.37 14.19
CA ASP A 200 6.63 10.42 14.15
C ASP A 200 7.14 11.05 12.84
N LEU A 201 6.35 10.97 11.75
CA LEU A 201 6.68 11.59 10.48
C LEU A 201 6.91 13.10 10.59
N LEU A 202 6.17 13.78 11.45
CA LEU A 202 6.32 15.23 11.64
C LEU A 202 7.71 15.63 12.19
N SER A 203 8.41 14.72 12.85
CA SER A 203 9.77 14.95 13.32
C SER A 203 10.86 14.77 12.25
N VAL A 204 10.50 14.19 11.10
CA VAL A 204 11.40 13.90 9.96
C VAL A 204 11.35 15.03 8.94
N LEU A 205 10.24 15.77 8.87
CA LEU A 205 9.94 16.81 7.90
C LEU A 205 10.43 18.20 8.35
#